data_0095a5a223cb0cf224e4dbfe46424866
#
_entry.id   0095a5a223cb0cf224e4dbfe46424866
#
_cell.length_a   1.000
_cell.length_b   1.000
_cell.length_c   1.000
_cell.angle_alpha   90.00
_cell.angle_beta   90.00
_cell.angle_gamma   90.00
#
_symmetry.space_group_name_H-M   'P 1'
#
loop_
_entity.id
_entity.type
_entity.pdbx_description
1 polymer ?
#
loop_
_entity_poly.entity_id
_entity_poly.type
_entity_poly.pdbx_seq_one_letter_code
_entity_poly.pdbx_strand_id
1 'polypeptide(L)'
;MEQIKNDQLTVEISAHGAELKSIKDADGNEYLWDGDKEFWGGQSPLLFPIVGGLWKGVYRIGDKEYTLPRHGFGKLVDFKLVGKTGDRLTFALIDNEETFKNYPFHFNLAVSYRLAGNELHIIWHVENTDDKVIYFQIGGHPAFKVPGC
;
A
#
# COMPACT_ATOMS: atom_id res chain seq x y z
N MET A 1 -7.30 -10.86 6.22
CA MET A 1 -6.38 -10.23 7.17
C MET A 1 -5.25 -11.19 7.43
N GLU A 2 -4.01 -10.74 7.26
CA GLU A 2 -2.80 -11.51 7.53
C GLU A 2 -2.06 -10.92 8.72
N GLN A 3 -1.31 -11.74 9.45
CA GLN A 3 -0.58 -11.33 10.63
C GLN A 3 0.86 -11.84 10.60
N ILE A 4 1.79 -11.00 11.06
CA ILE A 4 3.15 -11.34 11.47
C ILE A 4 3.38 -10.93 12.91
N LYS A 5 4.23 -11.67 13.61
CA LYS A 5 4.47 -11.46 15.03
C LYS A 5 5.88 -11.89 15.42
N ASN A 6 6.47 -11.15 16.35
CA ASN A 6 7.64 -11.55 17.13
C ASN A 6 7.39 -11.30 18.63
N ASP A 7 8.43 -11.33 19.45
CA ASP A 7 8.30 -11.14 20.91
C ASP A 7 7.92 -9.71 21.31
N GLN A 8 8.08 -8.73 20.41
CA GLN A 8 7.87 -7.31 20.70
C GLN A 8 6.67 -6.71 19.97
N LEU A 9 6.38 -7.18 18.74
CA LEU A 9 5.34 -6.59 17.90
C LEU A 9 4.40 -7.65 17.32
N THR A 10 3.13 -7.27 17.23
CA THR A 10 2.10 -7.96 16.44
C THR A 10 1.56 -6.97 15.41
N VAL A 11 1.60 -7.36 14.13
CA VAL A 11 1.23 -6.50 13.00
C VAL A 11 0.21 -7.20 12.12
N GLU A 12 -0.87 -6.49 11.77
CA GLU A 12 -1.94 -7.00 10.91
C GLU A 12 -2.01 -6.21 9.60
N ILE A 13 -2.13 -6.92 8.50
CA ILE A 13 -2.15 -6.35 7.15
C ILE A 13 -3.36 -6.91 6.38
N SER A 14 -4.08 -6.04 5.67
CA SER A 14 -5.14 -6.42 4.74
C SER A 14 -4.56 -6.69 3.36
N ALA A 15 -5.06 -7.71 2.66
CA ALA A 15 -4.76 -7.91 1.24
C ALA A 15 -5.33 -6.77 0.38
N HIS A 16 -6.44 -6.15 0.80
CA HIS A 16 -6.99 -4.96 0.15
C HIS A 16 -6.05 -3.78 0.36
N GLY A 17 -5.50 -3.26 -0.74
CA GLY A 17 -4.47 -2.22 -0.73
C GLY A 17 -3.11 -2.65 -0.17
N ALA A 18 -2.90 -3.92 0.17
CA ALA A 18 -1.79 -4.38 1.00
C ALA A 18 -1.62 -3.49 2.26
N GLU A 19 -2.74 -3.02 2.82
CA GLU A 19 -2.77 -1.94 3.82
C GLU A 19 -2.48 -2.45 5.22
N LEU A 20 -1.56 -1.78 5.91
CA LEU A 20 -1.29 -1.96 7.33
C LEU A 20 -2.51 -1.55 8.17
N LYS A 21 -2.99 -2.43 9.05
CA LYS A 21 -4.22 -2.26 9.81
C LYS A 21 -4.03 -2.18 11.33
N SER A 22 -2.94 -2.74 11.84
CA SER A 22 -2.64 -2.72 13.28
C SER A 22 -1.15 -2.88 13.51
N ILE A 23 -0.64 -2.17 14.51
CA ILE A 23 0.70 -2.35 15.07
C ILE A 23 0.53 -2.34 16.59
N LYS A 24 0.71 -3.49 17.24
CA LYS A 24 0.65 -3.61 18.69
C LYS A 24 1.98 -4.04 19.25
N ASP A 25 2.36 -3.45 20.39
CA ASP A 25 3.48 -3.95 21.18
C ASP A 25 3.11 -5.20 22.02
N ALA A 26 4.06 -5.68 22.83
CA ALA A 26 3.87 -6.84 23.69
C ALA A 26 2.83 -6.61 24.80
N ASP A 27 2.61 -5.36 25.19
CA ASP A 27 1.62 -4.95 26.20
C ASP A 27 0.21 -4.73 25.61
N GLY A 28 0.09 -4.83 24.26
CA GLY A 28 -1.16 -4.67 23.54
C GLY A 28 -1.51 -3.23 23.17
N ASN A 29 -0.59 -2.28 23.36
CA ASN A 29 -0.80 -0.90 22.94
C ASN A 29 -0.83 -0.79 21.41
N GLU A 30 -1.90 -0.20 20.87
CA GLU A 30 -2.07 0.04 19.43
C GLU A 30 -1.47 1.38 19.03
N TYR A 31 -0.58 1.35 18.05
CA TYR A 31 0.12 2.53 17.52
C TYR A 31 -0.52 3.13 16.27
N LEU A 32 -1.38 2.39 15.59
CA LEU A 32 -2.03 2.87 14.38
C LEU A 32 -3.42 3.43 14.68
N TRP A 33 -3.83 4.44 13.94
CA TRP A 33 -5.21 4.94 13.90
C TRP A 33 -6.18 3.79 13.57
N ASP A 34 -7.33 3.79 14.18
CA ASP A 34 -8.33 2.69 14.08
C ASP A 34 -9.22 2.75 12.83
N GLY A 35 -9.10 3.83 12.03
CA GLY A 35 -9.89 4.01 10.81
C GLY A 35 -11.33 4.44 11.06
N ASP A 36 -11.59 5.20 12.14
CA ASP A 36 -12.93 5.71 12.43
C ASP A 36 -13.43 6.58 11.28
N LYS A 37 -14.53 6.12 10.66
CA LYS A 37 -15.12 6.75 9.47
C LYS A 37 -15.74 8.11 9.75
N GLU A 38 -16.02 8.44 11.01
CA GLU A 38 -16.49 9.77 11.38
C GLU A 38 -15.42 10.85 11.08
N PHE A 39 -14.14 10.47 11.18
CA PHE A 39 -13.01 11.37 10.94
C PHE A 39 -12.28 11.01 9.65
N TRP A 40 -11.74 9.80 9.57
CA TRP A 40 -11.03 9.29 8.40
C TRP A 40 -10.97 7.76 8.40
N GLY A 41 -11.64 7.13 7.43
CA GLY A 41 -11.73 5.67 7.33
C GLY A 41 -10.48 4.96 6.82
N GLY A 42 -9.43 5.67 6.39
CA GLY A 42 -8.13 5.11 6.07
C GLY A 42 -7.29 4.87 7.32
N GLN A 43 -6.26 4.02 7.23
CA GLN A 43 -5.30 3.78 8.31
C GLN A 43 -3.87 3.96 7.85
N SER A 44 -3.47 3.30 6.77
CA SER A 44 -2.14 3.38 6.17
C SER A 44 -2.17 3.07 4.67
N PRO A 45 -2.97 3.79 3.87
CA PRO A 45 -3.13 3.47 2.47
C PRO A 45 -1.83 3.62 1.68
N LEU A 46 -1.61 2.69 0.76
CA LEU A 46 -0.58 2.76 -0.26
C LEU A 46 -1.03 3.70 -1.38
N LEU A 47 -0.16 4.61 -1.77
CA LEU A 47 -0.37 5.57 -2.85
C LEU A 47 0.41 5.11 -4.08
N PHE A 48 -0.31 4.67 -5.13
CA PHE A 48 0.28 4.17 -6.38
C PHE A 48 -0.78 4.14 -7.50
N PRO A 49 -0.46 4.49 -8.75
CA PRO A 49 0.83 4.95 -9.28
C PRO A 49 1.04 6.46 -9.25
N ILE A 50 0.22 7.19 -8.50
CA ILE A 50 0.40 8.64 -8.25
C ILE A 50 0.24 8.96 -6.77
N VAL A 51 0.90 10.05 -6.33
CA VAL A 51 0.72 10.66 -5.02
C VAL A 51 0.01 12.00 -5.20
N GLY A 52 -1.06 12.24 -4.44
CA GLY A 52 -1.89 13.43 -4.60
C GLY A 52 -2.97 13.27 -5.66
N GLY A 53 -3.42 14.38 -6.23
CA GLY A 53 -4.45 14.43 -7.26
C GLY A 53 -3.94 15.03 -8.56
N LEU A 54 -4.48 14.58 -9.67
CA LEU A 54 -4.27 15.16 -10.97
C LEU A 54 -5.21 16.36 -11.18
N TRP A 55 -4.77 17.34 -11.97
CA TRP A 55 -5.66 18.41 -12.40
C TRP A 55 -6.85 17.83 -13.16
N LYS A 56 -8.06 18.11 -12.70
CA LYS A 56 -9.31 17.51 -13.21
C LYS A 56 -9.34 15.97 -13.24
N GLY A 57 -8.47 15.30 -12.48
CA GLY A 57 -8.37 13.84 -12.45
C GLY A 57 -7.75 13.20 -13.68
N VAL A 58 -7.09 13.97 -14.55
CA VAL A 58 -6.67 13.57 -15.89
C VAL A 58 -5.18 13.72 -16.09
N TYR A 59 -4.55 12.80 -16.86
CA TYR A 59 -3.20 12.93 -17.38
C TYR A 59 -3.14 12.43 -18.83
N ARG A 60 -2.05 12.74 -19.54
CA ARG A 60 -1.89 12.40 -20.95
C ARG A 60 -0.58 11.65 -21.21
N ILE A 61 -0.66 10.71 -22.14
CA ILE A 61 0.49 10.04 -22.73
C ILE A 61 0.34 10.20 -24.25
N GLY A 62 1.19 11.02 -24.86
CA GLY A 62 0.99 11.45 -26.25
C GLY A 62 -0.37 12.15 -26.39
N ASP A 63 -1.16 11.71 -27.36
CA ASP A 63 -2.49 12.27 -27.65
C ASP A 63 -3.63 11.58 -26.86
N LYS A 64 -3.32 10.55 -26.06
CA LYS A 64 -4.33 9.81 -25.28
C LYS A 64 -4.46 10.36 -23.87
N GLU A 65 -5.69 10.48 -23.44
CA GLU A 65 -6.07 10.92 -22.10
C GLU A 65 -6.46 9.73 -21.23
N TYR A 66 -5.99 9.75 -19.99
CA TYR A 66 -6.25 8.74 -18.96
C TYR A 66 -6.70 9.41 -17.66
N THR A 67 -7.42 8.67 -16.84
CA THR A 67 -7.89 9.15 -15.54
C THR A 67 -7.31 8.30 -14.41
N LEU A 68 -7.00 8.94 -13.28
CA LEU A 68 -6.65 8.26 -12.05
C LEU A 68 -7.35 8.96 -10.87
N PRO A 69 -7.86 8.21 -9.91
CA PRO A 69 -8.38 8.80 -8.68
C PRO A 69 -7.24 9.40 -7.86
N ARG A 70 -7.58 10.25 -6.91
CA ARG A 70 -6.61 10.80 -5.96
C ARG A 70 -5.83 9.67 -5.27
N HIS A 71 -4.50 9.75 -5.32
CA HIS A 71 -3.55 8.75 -4.83
C HIS A 71 -3.53 7.43 -5.62
N GLY A 72 -4.09 7.41 -6.82
CA GLY A 72 -4.11 6.23 -7.67
C GLY A 72 -5.02 5.10 -7.18
N PHE A 73 -4.80 3.91 -7.70
CA PHE A 73 -5.64 2.74 -7.44
C PHE A 73 -5.05 1.73 -6.44
N GLY A 74 -3.79 1.84 -6.06
CA GLY A 74 -3.12 0.84 -5.22
C GLY A 74 -3.89 0.48 -3.95
N LYS A 75 -4.49 1.46 -3.30
CA LYS A 75 -5.31 1.30 -2.08
C LYS A 75 -6.71 0.72 -2.34
N LEU A 76 -7.15 0.59 -3.59
CA LEU A 76 -8.52 0.22 -3.98
C LEU A 76 -8.64 -1.19 -4.54
N VAL A 77 -7.53 -1.92 -4.64
CA VAL A 77 -7.46 -3.24 -5.27
C VAL A 77 -6.90 -4.28 -4.29
N ASP A 78 -7.23 -5.54 -4.54
CA ASP A 78 -6.71 -6.64 -3.74
C ASP A 78 -5.35 -7.08 -4.29
N PHE A 79 -4.40 -7.21 -3.38
CA PHE A 79 -3.08 -7.78 -3.65
C PHE A 79 -3.09 -9.27 -3.34
N LYS A 80 -2.33 -10.03 -4.10
CA LYS A 80 -2.13 -11.46 -3.86
C LYS A 80 -1.02 -11.66 -2.82
N LEU A 81 -1.27 -12.46 -1.79
CA LEU A 81 -0.21 -12.92 -0.88
C LEU A 81 0.70 -13.89 -1.65
N VAL A 82 1.98 -13.54 -1.78
CA VAL A 82 2.99 -14.30 -2.53
C VAL A 82 4.11 -14.86 -1.65
N GLY A 83 4.20 -14.41 -0.41
CA GLY A 83 5.17 -14.92 0.55
C GLY A 83 4.75 -14.68 1.99
N LYS A 84 4.97 -15.68 2.86
CA LYS A 84 4.70 -15.60 4.30
C LYS A 84 5.70 -16.42 5.08
N THR A 85 6.30 -15.79 6.10
CA THR A 85 7.07 -16.43 7.18
C THR A 85 6.52 -15.94 8.51
N GLY A 86 7.10 -16.33 9.65
CA GLY A 86 6.64 -15.87 10.96
C GLY A 86 6.77 -14.35 11.16
N ASP A 87 7.80 -13.77 10.55
CA ASP A 87 8.19 -12.35 10.70
C ASP A 87 8.04 -11.52 9.42
N ARG A 88 7.57 -12.12 8.31
CA ARG A 88 7.47 -11.45 7.02
C ARG A 88 6.23 -11.85 6.23
N LEU A 89 5.61 -10.86 5.60
CA LEU A 89 4.58 -11.02 4.56
C LEU A 89 5.01 -10.28 3.30
N THR A 90 4.67 -10.83 2.14
CA THR A 90 4.84 -10.15 0.86
C THR A 90 3.57 -10.29 0.04
N PHE A 91 3.04 -9.16 -0.37
CA PHE A 91 1.90 -9.05 -1.28
C PHE A 91 2.37 -8.55 -2.64
N ALA A 92 1.71 -8.95 -3.71
CA ALA A 92 2.01 -8.48 -5.06
C ALA A 92 0.74 -8.06 -5.79
N LEU A 93 0.86 -7.01 -6.58
CA LEU A 93 -0.08 -6.55 -7.58
C LEU A 93 0.63 -6.53 -8.93
N ILE A 94 0.14 -7.35 -9.86
CA ILE A 94 0.56 -7.33 -11.26
C ILE A 94 -0.51 -6.58 -12.05
N ASP A 95 -0.10 -5.83 -13.06
CA ASP A 95 -1.04 -5.17 -13.96
C ASP A 95 -2.04 -6.16 -14.57
N ASN A 96 -3.20 -5.67 -14.87
CA ASN A 96 -4.28 -6.42 -15.49
C ASN A 96 -5.11 -5.49 -16.41
N GLU A 97 -6.12 -6.02 -17.08
CA GLU A 97 -6.96 -5.25 -18.00
C GLU A 97 -7.59 -4.00 -17.34
N GLU A 98 -7.98 -4.08 -16.06
CA GLU A 98 -8.59 -2.95 -15.36
C GLU A 98 -7.56 -1.87 -15.02
N THR A 99 -6.38 -2.23 -14.50
CA THR A 99 -5.32 -1.25 -14.24
C THR A 99 -4.81 -0.62 -15.52
N PHE A 100 -4.72 -1.42 -16.61
CA PHE A 100 -4.21 -0.97 -17.91
C PHE A 100 -5.10 0.09 -18.57
N LYS A 101 -6.42 0.08 -18.33
CA LYS A 101 -7.34 1.10 -18.84
C LYS A 101 -6.97 2.51 -18.37
N ASN A 102 -6.52 2.63 -17.12
CA ASN A 102 -6.23 3.92 -16.48
C ASN A 102 -4.74 4.20 -16.33
N TYR A 103 -3.91 3.16 -16.40
CA TYR A 103 -2.45 3.23 -16.29
C TYR A 103 -1.84 2.21 -17.26
N PRO A 104 -1.60 2.62 -18.55
CA PRO A 104 -1.30 1.71 -19.65
C PRO A 104 0.17 1.27 -19.67
N PHE A 105 0.61 0.70 -18.55
CA PHE A 105 1.96 0.17 -18.34
C PHE A 105 1.91 -1.21 -17.68
N HIS A 106 2.85 -2.07 -18.06
CA HIS A 106 3.06 -3.36 -17.42
C HIS A 106 4.01 -3.20 -16.25
N PHE A 107 3.61 -3.69 -15.10
CA PHE A 107 4.37 -3.59 -13.85
C PHE A 107 4.11 -4.76 -12.91
N ASN A 108 5.03 -4.97 -11.98
CA ASN A 108 4.83 -5.79 -10.81
C ASN A 108 5.17 -4.95 -9.57
N LEU A 109 4.20 -4.74 -8.69
CA LEU A 109 4.37 -4.03 -7.43
C LEU A 109 4.32 -5.03 -6.29
N ALA A 110 5.44 -5.21 -5.57
CA ALA A 110 5.49 -5.98 -4.35
C ALA A 110 5.55 -5.07 -3.11
N VAL A 111 4.77 -5.41 -2.09
CA VAL A 111 4.76 -4.76 -0.78
C VAL A 111 5.12 -5.81 0.26
N SER A 112 6.28 -5.65 0.91
CA SER A 112 6.74 -6.55 1.96
C SER A 112 6.72 -5.85 3.32
N TYR A 113 6.24 -6.57 4.31
CA TYR A 113 6.27 -6.21 5.73
C TYR A 113 7.19 -7.19 6.45
N ARG A 114 8.17 -6.68 7.19
CA ARG A 114 9.13 -7.51 7.96
C ARG A 114 9.34 -6.94 9.35
N LEU A 115 9.28 -7.81 10.35
CA LEU A 115 9.65 -7.49 11.72
C LEU A 115 11.13 -7.77 11.97
N ALA A 116 11.80 -6.87 12.69
CA ALA A 116 13.16 -7.03 13.16
C ALA A 116 13.28 -6.37 14.56
N GLY A 117 13.20 -7.18 15.63
CA GLY A 117 13.10 -6.64 16.99
C GLY A 117 11.86 -5.77 17.13
N ASN A 118 12.03 -4.52 17.57
CA ASN A 118 10.98 -3.50 17.70
C ASN A 118 10.76 -2.65 16.45
N GLU A 119 11.28 -3.07 15.30
CA GLU A 119 11.15 -2.35 14.05
C GLU A 119 10.20 -3.08 13.09
N LEU A 120 9.34 -2.32 12.41
CA LEU A 120 8.56 -2.76 11.27
C LEU A 120 9.14 -2.13 10.00
N HIS A 121 9.67 -2.97 9.12
CA HIS A 121 10.16 -2.56 7.81
C HIS A 121 9.06 -2.74 6.76
N ILE A 122 8.72 -1.67 6.04
CA ILE A 122 7.81 -1.69 4.90
C ILE A 122 8.65 -1.44 3.65
N ILE A 123 8.67 -2.40 2.74
CA ILE A 123 9.53 -2.39 1.56
C ILE A 123 8.63 -2.44 0.33
N TRP A 124 8.75 -1.44 -0.54
CA TRP A 124 8.09 -1.40 -1.84
C TRP A 124 9.09 -1.75 -2.93
N HIS A 125 8.71 -2.65 -3.79
CA HIS A 125 9.48 -3.01 -4.98
C HIS A 125 8.59 -2.85 -6.21
N VAL A 126 8.96 -1.93 -7.09
CA VAL A 126 8.28 -1.71 -8.37
C VAL A 126 9.18 -2.22 -9.48
N GLU A 127 8.73 -3.23 -10.17
CA GLU A 127 9.41 -3.80 -11.32
C GLU A 127 8.72 -3.33 -12.60
N ASN A 128 9.51 -2.79 -13.52
CA ASN A 128 9.06 -2.50 -14.87
C ASN A 128 9.08 -3.79 -15.70
N THR A 129 7.92 -4.33 -16.01
CA THR A 129 7.75 -5.51 -16.86
C THR A 129 7.30 -5.14 -18.28
N ASP A 130 7.26 -3.84 -18.59
CA ASP A 130 6.95 -3.30 -19.91
C ASP A 130 8.19 -3.30 -20.83
N ASP A 131 7.99 -3.16 -22.13
CA ASP A 131 9.04 -2.96 -23.14
C ASP A 131 9.48 -1.49 -23.28
N LYS A 132 8.85 -0.58 -22.53
CA LYS A 132 9.09 0.87 -22.52
C LYS A 132 9.30 1.39 -21.11
N VAL A 133 9.71 2.65 -21.00
CA VAL A 133 9.82 3.35 -19.71
C VAL A 133 8.43 3.50 -19.10
N ILE A 134 8.31 3.17 -17.82
CA ILE A 134 7.12 3.46 -17.03
C ILE A 134 7.35 4.65 -16.11
N TYR A 135 6.29 5.39 -15.81
CA TYR A 135 6.32 6.57 -14.95
C TYR A 135 5.38 6.35 -13.77
N PHE A 136 5.88 6.45 -12.55
CA PHE A 136 5.08 6.29 -11.36
C PHE A 136 5.57 7.17 -10.22
N GLN A 137 4.69 7.36 -9.25
CA GLN A 137 5.00 7.82 -7.91
C GLN A 137 4.49 6.76 -6.93
N ILE A 138 5.16 6.62 -5.80
CA ILE A 138 4.74 5.71 -4.73
C ILE A 138 4.90 6.41 -3.38
N GLY A 139 4.01 6.12 -2.45
CA GLY A 139 4.07 6.66 -1.10
C GLY A 139 3.19 5.88 -0.13
N GLY A 140 3.46 6.05 1.16
CA GLY A 140 2.62 5.56 2.24
C GLY A 140 1.98 6.73 2.99
N HIS A 141 0.79 6.50 3.51
CA HIS A 141 0.04 7.50 4.28
C HIS A 141 -0.43 6.93 5.64
N PRO A 142 0.53 6.51 6.51
CA PRO A 142 0.16 5.96 7.81
C PRO A 142 -0.34 7.06 8.75
N ALA A 143 -1.40 6.77 9.50
CA ALA A 143 -1.85 7.57 10.62
C ALA A 143 -1.44 6.89 11.92
N PHE A 144 -0.54 7.51 12.67
CA PHE A 144 -0.10 7.03 13.96
C PHE A 144 -0.86 7.70 15.09
N LYS A 145 -1.13 6.95 16.16
CA LYS A 145 -1.61 7.52 17.41
C LYS A 145 -0.49 8.28 18.08
N VAL A 146 -0.81 9.49 18.57
CA VAL A 146 0.11 10.32 19.33
C VAL A 146 -0.26 10.21 20.82
N PRO A 147 0.63 9.70 21.68
CA PRO A 147 0.35 9.62 23.11
C PRO A 147 0.06 11.00 23.70
N GLY A 148 -1.01 11.12 24.50
CA GLY A 148 -1.34 12.35 25.22
C GLY A 148 -2.14 13.39 24.44
N CYS A 149 -2.72 13.02 23.30
CA CYS A 149 -3.70 13.83 22.56
C CYS A 149 -5.13 13.36 22.86
#